data_c2b502067f1cc2b079362041ded730d7
#
_entry.id   c2b502067f1cc2b079362041ded730d7
#
_cell.length_a   1.000
_cell.length_b   1.000
_cell.length_c   1.000
_cell.angle_alpha   90.00
_cell.angle_beta   90.00
_cell.angle_gamma   90.00
#
_symmetry.space_group_name_H-M   'P 1'
#
loop_
_entity.id
_entity.type
_entity.pdbx_description
1 polymer ?
#
loop_
_entity_poly.entity_id
_entity_poly.type
_entity_poly.pdbx_seq_one_letter_code
_entity_poly.pdbx_strand_id
1 'polypeptide(L)'
;MSGRVLLLSVRPKYADKIFEGIKVVELRRTRPRLEEGDLVIVYASSPKKALMGIFEVKKVVQKPLKDLWNEVKGLAGISYKEFRSYYKGLSVGCGIYLDKSYYFPQPVELERLKQEWNNFSPPQSYRYLKPGEVNIVESMTQFDISKVSRSYQTTLNLL
;
A
#
# COMPACT_ATOMS: atom_id res chain seq x y z
N MET A 1 16.78 -9.24 3.66
CA MET A 1 15.40 -8.87 3.35
C MET A 1 14.79 -8.15 4.54
N SER A 2 14.10 -7.07 4.30
CA SER A 2 13.70 -6.16 5.37
C SER A 2 12.45 -6.61 6.13
N GLY A 3 11.52 -7.31 5.49
CA GLY A 3 10.26 -7.69 6.10
C GLY A 3 9.43 -6.49 6.58
N ARG A 4 9.54 -5.35 5.93
CA ARG A 4 8.83 -4.13 6.31
C ARG A 4 7.35 -4.25 6.00
N VAL A 5 6.54 -3.62 6.86
CA VAL A 5 5.11 -3.45 6.63
C VAL A 5 4.81 -1.96 6.63
N LEU A 6 4.25 -1.48 5.52
CA LEU A 6 3.90 -0.08 5.32
C LEU A 6 2.38 0.09 5.40
N LEU A 7 1.94 1.11 6.09
CA LEU A 7 0.54 1.56 6.04
C LEU A 7 0.45 2.71 5.06
N LEU A 8 -0.33 2.54 4.00
CA LEU A 8 -0.42 3.48 2.88
C LEU A 8 -1.84 4.01 2.74
N SER A 9 -1.99 5.32 2.73
CA SER A 9 -3.28 5.95 2.43
C SER A 9 -3.46 6.09 0.92
N VAL A 10 -4.56 5.57 0.40
CA VAL A 10 -4.88 5.55 -1.02
C VAL A 10 -6.32 6.03 -1.21
N ARG A 11 -6.59 6.81 -2.25
CA ARG A 11 -7.96 7.22 -2.56
C ARG A 11 -8.82 5.98 -2.87
N PRO A 12 -10.09 5.93 -2.43
CA PRO A 12 -10.95 4.75 -2.60
C PRO A 12 -10.99 4.22 -4.04
N LYS A 13 -11.10 5.11 -5.00
CA LYS A 13 -11.14 4.77 -6.42
C LYS A 13 -9.90 3.97 -6.85
N TYR A 14 -8.72 4.29 -6.34
CA TYR A 14 -7.50 3.56 -6.67
C TYR A 14 -7.31 2.31 -5.80
N ALA A 15 -7.77 2.36 -4.54
CA ALA A 15 -7.72 1.20 -3.66
C ALA A 15 -8.50 0.03 -4.25
N ASP A 16 -9.72 0.28 -4.74
CA ASP A 16 -10.52 -0.77 -5.37
C ASP A 16 -9.84 -1.34 -6.61
N LYS A 17 -9.23 -0.50 -7.43
CA LYS A 17 -8.51 -0.96 -8.63
C LYS A 17 -7.30 -1.85 -8.28
N ILE A 18 -6.64 -1.60 -7.15
CA ILE A 18 -5.55 -2.45 -6.66
C ILE A 18 -6.07 -3.88 -6.43
N PHE A 19 -7.13 -4.01 -5.65
CA PHE A 19 -7.62 -5.32 -5.23
C PHE A 19 -8.43 -6.03 -6.32
N GLU A 20 -8.94 -5.29 -7.29
CA GLU A 20 -9.61 -5.85 -8.47
C GLU A 20 -8.61 -6.28 -9.57
N GLY A 21 -7.32 -6.04 -9.36
CA GLY A 21 -6.27 -6.43 -10.32
C GLY A 21 -6.11 -5.49 -11.51
N ILE A 22 -6.80 -4.36 -11.52
CA ILE A 22 -6.73 -3.37 -12.60
C ILE A 22 -5.47 -2.50 -12.46
N LYS A 23 -5.15 -2.13 -11.22
CA LYS A 23 -3.99 -1.29 -10.90
C LYS A 23 -2.90 -2.18 -10.30
N VAL A 24 -1.84 -2.42 -11.07
CA VAL A 24 -0.72 -3.26 -10.62
C VAL A 24 0.52 -2.42 -10.27
N VAL A 25 0.43 -1.11 -10.42
CA VAL A 25 1.47 -0.15 -10.00
C VAL A 25 0.80 0.98 -9.24
N GLU A 26 1.23 1.20 -8.01
CA GLU A 26 0.80 2.34 -7.20
C GLU A 26 1.82 3.46 -7.33
N LEU A 27 1.36 4.63 -7.75
CA LEU A 27 2.22 5.78 -8.00
C LEU A 27 2.35 6.66 -6.76
N ARG A 28 3.58 7.06 -6.45
CA ARG A 28 3.88 7.93 -5.30
C ARG A 28 4.78 9.08 -5.73
N ARG A 29 4.67 10.19 -5.02
CA ARG A 29 5.51 11.38 -5.26
C ARG A 29 6.88 11.24 -4.61
N THR A 30 6.97 10.50 -3.52
CA THR A 30 8.21 10.21 -2.83
C THR A 30 8.43 8.70 -2.76
N ARG A 31 9.69 8.29 -2.82
CA ARG A 31 10.04 6.87 -2.80
C ARG A 31 10.03 6.32 -1.38
N PRO A 32 9.16 5.35 -1.06
CA PRO A 32 9.23 4.67 0.23
C PRO A 32 10.39 3.66 0.24
N ARG A 33 10.84 3.29 1.43
CA ARG A 33 11.83 2.23 1.61
C ARG A 33 11.11 0.90 1.59
N LEU A 34 10.95 0.35 0.41
CA LEU A 34 10.31 -0.95 0.20
C LEU A 34 11.18 -1.77 -0.75
N GLU A 35 11.22 -3.07 -0.49
CA GLU A 35 11.93 -4.05 -1.30
C GLU A 35 10.98 -5.18 -1.67
N GLU A 36 11.41 -6.03 -2.60
CA GLU A 36 10.66 -7.22 -2.97
C GLU A 36 10.30 -8.02 -1.72
N GLY A 37 9.03 -8.41 -1.60
CA GLY A 37 8.53 -9.18 -0.49
C GLY A 37 8.01 -8.37 0.69
N ASP A 38 8.28 -7.06 0.74
CA ASP A 38 7.69 -6.19 1.75
C ASP A 38 6.18 -6.09 1.55
N LEU A 39 5.47 -5.73 2.60
CA LEU A 39 4.01 -5.69 2.59
C LEU A 39 3.48 -4.27 2.72
N VAL A 40 2.37 -4.01 2.05
CA VAL A 40 1.68 -2.73 2.15
C VAL A 40 0.23 -2.97 2.53
N ILE A 41 -0.17 -2.39 3.67
CA ILE A 41 -1.56 -2.39 4.12
C ILE A 41 -2.20 -1.11 3.60
N VAL A 42 -3.32 -1.25 2.91
CA VAL A 42 -3.99 -0.14 2.24
C VAL A 42 -5.13 0.39 3.10
N TYR A 43 -5.03 1.67 3.46
CA TYR A 43 -6.12 2.43 4.05
C TYR A 43 -6.75 3.30 2.96
N ALA A 44 -8.03 3.08 2.69
CA ALA A 44 -8.76 3.92 1.74
C ALA A 44 -9.19 5.21 2.44
N SER A 45 -8.76 6.34 1.89
CA SER A 45 -9.06 7.65 2.48
C SER A 45 -10.55 8.01 2.31
N SER A 46 -10.93 9.20 2.79
CA SER A 46 -12.30 9.72 2.68
C SER A 46 -12.82 9.62 1.23
N PRO A 47 -14.08 9.25 1.01
CA PRO A 47 -15.13 9.03 2.02
C PRO A 47 -15.18 7.62 2.63
N LYS A 48 -14.42 6.67 2.11
CA LYS A 48 -14.44 5.27 2.59
C LYS A 48 -13.95 5.13 4.03
N LYS A 49 -12.77 5.68 4.33
CA LYS A 49 -12.15 5.70 5.66
C LYS A 49 -12.06 4.30 6.30
N ALA A 50 -11.33 3.39 5.67
CA ALA A 50 -11.22 2.01 6.16
C ALA A 50 -9.94 1.33 5.69
N LEU A 51 -9.44 0.38 6.50
CA LEU A 51 -8.43 -0.58 6.04
C LEU A 51 -9.12 -1.54 5.08
N MET A 52 -8.58 -1.68 3.88
CA MET A 52 -9.21 -2.43 2.81
C MET A 52 -8.55 -3.78 2.52
N GLY A 53 -7.25 -3.84 2.61
CA GLY A 53 -6.53 -5.02 2.20
C GLY A 53 -5.02 -4.85 2.29
N ILE A 54 -4.31 -5.80 1.71
CA ILE A 54 -2.85 -5.89 1.77
C ILE A 54 -2.31 -6.35 0.41
N PHE A 55 -1.13 -5.86 0.03
CA PHE A 55 -0.42 -6.38 -1.14
C PHE A 55 1.05 -6.59 -0.83
N GLU A 56 1.66 -7.47 -1.61
CA GLU A 56 3.10 -7.73 -1.55
C GLU A 56 3.81 -6.91 -2.62
N VAL A 57 4.94 -6.31 -2.26
CA VAL A 57 5.76 -5.50 -3.16
C VAL A 57 6.56 -6.43 -4.08
N LYS A 58 6.48 -6.18 -5.39
CA LYS A 58 7.32 -6.84 -6.38
C LYS A 58 8.62 -6.08 -6.59
N LYS A 59 8.52 -4.77 -6.80
CA LYS A 59 9.68 -3.87 -6.94
C LYS A 59 9.22 -2.43 -6.82
N VAL A 60 10.17 -1.54 -6.59
CA VAL A 60 9.94 -0.09 -6.58
C VAL A 60 10.86 0.53 -7.61
N VAL A 61 10.31 1.41 -8.47
CA VAL A 61 11.07 2.15 -9.46
C VAL A 61 10.96 3.65 -9.21
N GLN A 62 12.01 4.38 -9.58
CA GLN A 62 12.00 5.84 -9.55
C GLN A 62 12.60 6.33 -10.85
N LYS A 63 11.84 7.14 -11.59
CA LYS A 63 12.19 7.54 -12.95
C LYS A 63 11.73 8.96 -13.26
N PRO A 64 12.37 9.63 -14.25
CA PRO A 64 11.79 10.84 -14.82
C PRO A 64 10.36 10.58 -15.28
N LEU A 65 9.49 11.58 -15.18
CA LEU A 65 8.06 11.40 -15.40
C LEU A 65 7.71 10.84 -16.78
N LYS A 66 8.41 11.27 -17.82
CA LYS A 66 8.16 10.76 -19.17
C LYS A 66 8.43 9.26 -19.26
N ASP A 67 9.55 8.81 -18.70
CA ASP A 67 9.92 7.40 -18.71
C ASP A 67 8.97 6.59 -17.82
N LEU A 68 8.62 7.14 -16.68
CA LEU A 68 7.67 6.48 -15.77
C LEU A 68 6.32 6.29 -16.46
N TRP A 69 5.78 7.32 -17.08
CA TRP A 69 4.50 7.21 -17.79
C TRP A 69 4.54 6.15 -18.89
N ASN A 70 5.59 6.17 -19.71
CA ASN A 70 5.74 5.18 -20.78
C ASN A 70 5.78 3.75 -20.23
N GLU A 71 6.35 3.56 -19.03
CA GLU A 71 6.42 2.24 -18.43
C GLU A 71 5.08 1.82 -17.79
N VAL A 72 4.38 2.74 -17.10
CA VAL A 72 3.23 2.38 -16.25
C VAL A 72 1.87 2.64 -16.88
N LYS A 73 1.80 3.30 -18.03
CA LYS A 73 0.52 3.49 -18.72
C LYS A 73 -0.11 2.13 -19.00
N GLY A 74 -1.37 1.98 -18.67
CA GLY A 74 -2.06 0.68 -18.76
C GLY A 74 -1.85 -0.22 -17.55
N LEU A 75 -0.92 0.11 -16.64
CA LEU A 75 -0.65 -0.67 -15.43
C LEU A 75 -1.08 0.07 -14.17
N ALA A 76 -1.08 1.40 -14.20
CA ALA A 76 -1.29 2.22 -13.02
C ALA A 76 -2.76 2.58 -12.78
N GLY A 77 -3.66 2.23 -13.68
CA GLY A 77 -5.09 2.45 -13.51
C GLY A 77 -5.50 3.92 -13.44
N ILE A 78 -4.74 4.82 -14.07
CA ILE A 78 -5.04 6.26 -14.13
C ILE A 78 -4.86 6.77 -15.56
N SER A 79 -5.54 7.89 -15.88
CA SER A 79 -5.36 8.58 -17.15
C SER A 79 -4.07 9.39 -17.15
N TYR A 80 -3.62 9.78 -18.34
CA TYR A 80 -2.47 10.66 -18.49
C TYR A 80 -2.72 12.02 -17.79
N LYS A 81 -3.93 12.54 -17.90
CA LYS A 81 -4.32 13.79 -17.26
C LYS A 81 -4.19 13.70 -15.74
N GLU A 82 -4.68 12.60 -15.15
CA GLU A 82 -4.56 12.34 -13.72
C GLU A 82 -3.08 12.23 -13.31
N PHE A 83 -2.29 11.52 -14.10
CA PHE A 83 -0.85 11.37 -13.88
C PHE A 83 -0.15 12.73 -13.86
N ARG A 84 -0.39 13.56 -14.85
CA ARG A 84 0.22 14.89 -14.92
C ARG A 84 -0.19 15.78 -13.75
N SER A 85 -1.46 15.74 -13.39
CA SER A 85 -1.98 16.51 -12.27
C SER A 85 -1.33 16.08 -10.95
N TYR A 86 -1.21 14.75 -10.75
CA TYR A 86 -0.63 14.18 -9.54
C TYR A 86 0.84 14.59 -9.36
N TYR A 87 1.60 14.59 -10.43
CA TYR A 87 3.03 14.90 -10.39
C TYR A 87 3.38 16.36 -10.67
N LYS A 88 2.39 17.24 -10.72
CA LYS A 88 2.62 18.68 -10.98
C LYS A 88 3.69 19.23 -10.04
N GLY A 89 4.69 19.91 -10.61
CA GLY A 89 5.80 20.49 -9.86
C GLY A 89 6.97 19.55 -9.60
N LEU A 90 6.85 18.29 -10.02
CA LEU A 90 7.93 17.30 -9.86
C LEU A 90 8.48 16.90 -11.22
N SER A 91 9.73 16.45 -11.24
CA SER A 91 10.40 15.93 -12.46
C SER A 91 10.57 14.42 -12.43
N VAL A 92 10.42 13.81 -11.25
CA VAL A 92 10.65 12.39 -11.02
C VAL A 92 9.47 11.83 -10.23
N GLY A 93 9.08 10.61 -10.53
CA GLY A 93 8.03 9.91 -9.81
C GLY A 93 8.44 8.50 -9.43
N CYS A 94 7.66 7.87 -8.58
CA CYS A 94 7.94 6.55 -8.04
C CYS A 94 6.76 5.62 -8.29
N GLY A 95 7.04 4.37 -8.66
CA GLY A 95 6.03 3.34 -8.84
C GLY A 95 6.33 2.13 -7.96
N ILE A 96 5.33 1.70 -7.21
CA ILE A 96 5.38 0.49 -6.41
C ILE A 96 4.64 -0.59 -7.19
N TYR A 97 5.37 -1.59 -7.68
CA TYR A 97 4.76 -2.72 -8.40
C TYR A 97 4.25 -3.74 -7.41
N LEU A 98 3.01 -4.19 -7.62
CA LEU A 98 2.35 -5.18 -6.79
C LEU A 98 2.55 -6.59 -7.34
N ASP A 99 2.82 -7.55 -6.45
CA ASP A 99 2.85 -8.97 -6.82
C ASP A 99 1.50 -9.62 -6.55
N LYS A 100 1.10 -9.66 -5.30
CA LYS A 100 -0.16 -10.28 -4.85
C LYS A 100 -0.93 -9.28 -4.02
N SER A 101 -2.25 -9.23 -4.23
CA SER A 101 -3.11 -8.33 -3.45
C SER A 101 -4.34 -9.08 -2.95
N TYR A 102 -4.78 -8.76 -1.74
CA TYR A 102 -5.90 -9.43 -1.07
C TYR A 102 -6.74 -8.40 -0.33
N TYR A 103 -8.06 -8.42 -0.56
CA TYR A 103 -8.97 -7.73 0.35
C TYR A 103 -8.91 -8.41 1.71
N PHE A 104 -9.04 -7.64 2.78
CA PHE A 104 -9.38 -8.23 4.08
C PHE A 104 -10.80 -8.79 4.00
N PRO A 105 -11.12 -9.84 4.79
CA PRO A 105 -12.47 -10.40 4.79
C PRO A 105 -13.57 -9.35 4.98
N GLN A 106 -13.29 -8.34 5.81
CA GLN A 106 -14.14 -7.16 5.95
C GLN A 106 -13.27 -5.93 6.14
N PRO A 107 -13.64 -4.79 5.54
CA PRO A 107 -12.95 -3.54 5.81
C PRO A 107 -13.05 -3.17 7.29
N VAL A 108 -12.01 -2.55 7.82
CA VAL A 108 -12.02 -2.04 9.20
C VAL A 108 -12.14 -0.53 9.16
N GLU A 109 -13.31 -0.03 9.54
CA GLU A 109 -13.61 1.40 9.47
C GLU A 109 -12.85 2.23 10.50
N LEU A 110 -12.65 3.50 10.21
CA LEU A 110 -11.88 4.43 11.03
C LEU A 110 -12.37 4.49 12.48
N GLU A 111 -13.68 4.45 12.70
CA GLU A 111 -14.21 4.46 14.07
C GLU A 111 -13.70 3.29 14.89
N ARG A 112 -13.72 2.10 14.32
CA ARG A 112 -13.22 0.89 14.97
C ARG A 112 -11.71 0.97 15.16
N LEU A 113 -10.98 1.49 14.16
CA LEU A 113 -9.53 1.69 14.27
C LEU A 113 -9.19 2.59 15.47
N LYS A 114 -9.93 3.68 15.64
CA LYS A 114 -9.71 4.59 16.76
C LYS A 114 -10.04 3.97 18.11
N GLN A 115 -11.00 3.06 18.15
CA GLN A 115 -11.39 2.37 19.39
C GLN A 115 -10.40 1.29 19.81
N GLU A 116 -9.91 0.51 18.85
CA GLU A 116 -9.11 -0.70 19.14
C GLU A 116 -7.61 -0.52 18.95
N TRP A 117 -7.21 0.55 18.27
CA TRP A 117 -5.79 0.86 18.03
C TRP A 117 -5.46 2.22 18.66
N ASN A 118 -4.83 2.15 19.83
CA ASN A 118 -4.54 3.34 20.62
C ASN A 118 -3.78 4.40 19.80
N ASN A 119 -4.31 5.64 19.82
CA ASN A 119 -3.75 6.78 19.10
C ASN A 119 -3.68 6.63 17.58
N PHE A 120 -4.53 5.76 17.00
CA PHE A 120 -4.54 5.62 15.56
C PHE A 120 -4.99 6.92 14.87
N SER A 121 -4.24 7.28 13.83
CA SER A 121 -4.67 8.28 12.84
C SER A 121 -4.18 7.82 11.46
N PRO A 122 -4.99 8.03 10.40
CA PRO A 122 -4.55 7.69 9.05
C PRO A 122 -3.33 8.54 8.68
N PRO A 123 -2.29 7.95 8.07
CA PRO A 123 -1.17 8.75 7.59
C PRO A 123 -1.59 9.64 6.43
N GLN A 124 -0.98 10.81 6.27
CA GLN A 124 -1.23 11.66 5.11
C GLN A 124 -0.75 11.00 3.82
N SER A 125 0.34 10.26 3.90
CA SER A 125 0.90 9.50 2.79
C SER A 125 1.11 8.05 3.21
N TYR A 126 2.13 7.79 4.01
CA TYR A 126 2.40 6.46 4.54
C TYR A 126 3.21 6.53 5.84
N ARG A 127 3.23 5.41 6.57
CA ARG A 127 4.16 5.18 7.66
C ARG A 127 4.43 3.69 7.82
N TYR A 128 5.59 3.38 8.38
CA TYR A 128 5.96 1.99 8.66
C TYR A 128 5.30 1.53 9.94
N LEU A 129 4.87 0.27 9.96
CA LEU A 129 4.26 -0.34 11.15
C LEU A 129 5.31 -1.10 11.96
N LYS A 130 5.19 -0.99 13.27
CA LYS A 130 5.98 -1.80 14.22
C LYS A 130 5.34 -3.19 14.33
N PRO A 131 6.11 -4.22 14.77
CA PRO A 131 5.55 -5.57 14.91
C PRO A 131 4.28 -5.63 15.75
N GLY A 132 4.21 -4.89 16.84
CA GLY A 132 2.99 -4.84 17.67
C GLY A 132 1.79 -4.26 16.94
N GLU A 133 2.02 -3.28 16.04
CA GLU A 133 0.96 -2.70 15.22
C GLU A 133 0.47 -3.68 14.16
N VAL A 134 1.38 -4.45 13.59
CA VAL A 134 1.02 -5.53 12.64
C VAL A 134 0.10 -6.54 13.33
N ASN A 135 0.40 -6.91 14.57
CA ASN A 135 -0.44 -7.82 15.36
C ASN A 135 -1.85 -7.24 15.56
N ILE A 136 -1.97 -5.95 15.81
CA ILE A 136 -3.27 -5.27 15.93
C ILE A 136 -4.06 -5.43 14.64
N VAL A 137 -3.42 -5.17 13.49
CA VAL A 137 -4.09 -5.31 12.19
C VAL A 137 -4.55 -6.74 11.95
N GLU A 138 -3.70 -7.73 12.25
CA GLU A 138 -4.08 -9.14 12.12
C GLU A 138 -5.28 -9.48 12.98
N SER A 139 -5.29 -9.01 14.22
CA SER A 139 -6.39 -9.24 15.15
C SER A 139 -7.70 -8.63 14.64
N MET A 140 -7.66 -7.37 14.18
CA MET A 140 -8.86 -6.68 13.73
C MET A 140 -9.40 -7.21 12.41
N THR A 141 -8.51 -7.62 11.49
CA THR A 141 -8.90 -8.05 10.15
C THR A 141 -9.15 -9.55 10.05
N GLN A 142 -8.73 -10.33 11.04
CA GLN A 142 -8.77 -11.78 11.01
C GLN A 142 -7.99 -12.34 9.81
N PHE A 143 -6.95 -11.64 9.38
CA PHE A 143 -6.14 -12.00 8.23
C PHE A 143 -4.72 -12.32 8.69
N ASP A 144 -4.24 -13.51 8.33
CA ASP A 144 -2.88 -13.94 8.67
C ASP A 144 -1.90 -13.38 7.64
N ILE A 145 -1.21 -12.32 8.02
CA ILE A 145 -0.27 -11.62 7.15
C ILE A 145 0.88 -12.51 6.70
N SER A 146 1.29 -13.47 7.52
CA SER A 146 2.39 -14.38 7.20
C SER A 146 2.10 -15.25 5.97
N LYS A 147 0.84 -15.39 5.58
CA LYS A 147 0.46 -16.15 4.38
C LYS A 147 0.74 -15.41 3.08
N VAL A 148 0.98 -14.11 3.15
CA VAL A 148 1.15 -13.27 1.94
C VAL A 148 2.60 -13.27 1.48
N SER A 149 3.56 -13.20 2.40
CA SER A 149 4.97 -12.98 2.05
C SER A 149 5.90 -13.95 2.76
N ARG A 150 6.76 -14.63 1.99
CA ARG A 150 7.85 -15.46 2.53
C ARG A 150 8.86 -14.62 3.30
N SER A 151 9.15 -13.42 2.82
CA SER A 151 10.10 -12.51 3.48
C SER A 151 9.63 -12.15 4.88
N TYR A 152 8.35 -11.81 5.02
CA TYR A 152 7.77 -11.49 6.31
C TYR A 152 7.77 -12.69 7.24
N GLN A 153 7.39 -13.87 6.72
CA GLN A 153 7.39 -15.13 7.46
C GLN A 153 8.78 -15.47 8.00
N THR A 154 9.80 -15.32 7.15
CA THR A 154 11.20 -15.55 7.53
C THR A 154 11.63 -14.60 8.64
N THR A 155 11.26 -13.32 8.54
CA THR A 155 11.55 -12.32 9.56
C THR A 155 10.92 -12.67 10.89
N LEU A 156 9.66 -13.12 10.89
CA LEU A 156 8.98 -13.56 12.13
C LEU A 156 9.68 -14.74 12.78
N ASN A 157 10.15 -15.70 11.99
CA ASN A 157 10.82 -16.88 12.50
C ASN A 157 12.19 -16.59 13.12
N LEU A 158 12.77 -15.44 12.80
CA LEU A 158 14.03 -14.99 13.38
C LEU A 158 13.84 -14.23 14.70
N LEU A 159 12.62 -13.84 15.00
CA LEU A 159 12.30 -13.13 16.25
C LEU A 159 12.07 -14.11 17.38
#